data_2e32e19d13dbb091eb99af94bcc27e5a
#
_entry.id   2e32e19d13dbb091eb99af94bcc27e5a
#
_cell.length_a   1.000
_cell.length_b   1.000
_cell.length_c   1.000
_cell.angle_alpha   90.00
_cell.angle_beta   90.00
_cell.angle_gamma   90.00
#
_symmetry.space_group_name_H-M   'P 1'
#
loop_
_entity.id
_entity.type
_entity.pdbx_description
1 polymer ?
#
loop_
_entity_poly.entity_id
_entity_poly.type
_entity_poly.pdbx_seq_one_letter_code
_entity_poly.pdbx_strand_id
1 'polypeptide(L)'
;MVSHVKGAFKIFDASIYTIAKDFTTANIDLKIDASSITTEDEKRDEHLKGVDFFDVKKHKQITFTACSIGKMVMKGTHELWGELTMKGITKLIKLDVEFGGIVNDPLGNEKARFKATGKINRSHWGLTWNADIETGGFVVSEEITISCDVELTNISQKELKMSYRKSLVSEK
;
A
#
# COMPACT_ATOMS: atom_id res chain seq x y z
N MET A 1 -13.19 21.74 15.71
CA MET A 1 -13.45 21.13 14.38
C MET A 1 -12.29 20.17 14.10
N VAL A 2 -12.51 18.87 14.01
CA VAL A 2 -11.46 17.90 13.69
C VAL A 2 -11.31 17.85 12.17
N SER A 3 -10.16 18.29 11.65
CA SER A 3 -9.89 18.22 10.21
C SER A 3 -9.21 16.89 9.90
N HIS A 4 -9.73 16.16 8.92
CA HIS A 4 -9.09 14.96 8.40
C HIS A 4 -8.11 15.36 7.29
N VAL A 5 -6.83 15.05 7.49
CA VAL A 5 -5.81 15.19 6.44
C VAL A 5 -5.75 13.91 5.64
N LYS A 6 -5.84 14.03 4.32
CA LYS A 6 -5.63 12.93 3.37
C LYS A 6 -4.28 13.10 2.71
N GLY A 7 -3.58 11.98 2.50
CA GLY A 7 -2.35 11.95 1.72
C GLY A 7 -2.34 10.73 0.81
N ALA A 8 -1.50 10.76 -0.20
CA ALA A 8 -1.31 9.67 -1.13
C ALA A 8 0.17 9.49 -1.48
N PHE A 9 0.58 8.26 -1.74
CA PHE A 9 1.84 7.97 -2.38
C PHE A 9 1.60 7.83 -3.88
N LYS A 10 2.33 8.60 -4.69
CA LYS A 10 2.13 8.65 -6.15
C LYS A 10 2.95 7.64 -6.94
N ILE A 11 4.00 7.09 -6.33
CA ILE A 11 4.91 6.15 -6.98
C ILE A 11 4.89 4.84 -6.21
N PHE A 12 4.38 3.81 -6.83
CA PHE A 12 4.34 2.46 -6.28
C PHE A 12 4.37 1.43 -7.40
N ASP A 13 4.79 0.23 -7.06
CA ASP A 13 4.75 -0.95 -7.90
C ASP A 13 4.08 -2.10 -7.14
N ALA A 14 3.15 -2.79 -7.79
CA ALA A 14 2.43 -3.90 -7.20
C ALA A 14 2.45 -5.09 -8.15
N SER A 15 2.79 -6.26 -7.63
CA SER A 15 2.70 -7.52 -8.35
C SER A 15 1.88 -8.52 -7.57
N ILE A 16 1.01 -9.24 -8.27
CA ILE A 16 0.21 -10.32 -7.73
C ILE A 16 0.41 -11.54 -8.60
N TYR A 17 0.88 -12.61 -7.99
CA TYR A 17 1.01 -13.92 -8.62
C TYR A 17 0.01 -14.88 -7.98
N THR A 18 -0.85 -15.50 -8.78
CA THR A 18 -1.82 -16.49 -8.32
C THR A 18 -1.88 -17.69 -9.27
N ILE A 19 -2.09 -18.86 -8.70
CA ILE A 19 -2.34 -20.11 -9.46
C ILE A 19 -3.85 -20.34 -9.59
N ALA A 20 -4.62 -19.90 -8.58
CA ALA A 20 -6.06 -20.06 -8.56
C ALA A 20 -6.77 -18.83 -9.16
N LYS A 21 -7.84 -19.09 -9.90
CA LYS A 21 -8.67 -18.03 -10.51
C LYS A 21 -9.42 -17.17 -9.49
N ASP A 22 -9.55 -17.66 -8.27
CA ASP A 22 -10.25 -17.00 -7.15
C ASP A 22 -9.33 -16.16 -6.24
N PHE A 23 -8.05 -16.04 -6.60
CA PHE A 23 -7.01 -15.32 -5.87
C PHE A 23 -6.70 -15.86 -4.45
N THR A 24 -7.26 -17.00 -4.03
CA THR A 24 -7.01 -17.56 -2.68
C THR A 24 -5.56 -17.97 -2.44
N THR A 25 -4.79 -18.20 -3.51
CA THR A 25 -3.35 -18.55 -3.46
C THR A 25 -2.47 -17.38 -3.93
N ALA A 26 -2.98 -16.15 -3.88
CA ALA A 26 -2.25 -14.99 -4.38
C ALA A 26 -1.05 -14.66 -3.49
N ASN A 27 0.13 -14.54 -4.09
CA ASN A 27 1.28 -13.87 -3.51
C ASN A 27 1.24 -12.40 -3.94
N ILE A 28 1.31 -11.51 -2.98
CA ILE A 28 1.18 -10.07 -3.19
C ILE A 28 2.45 -9.39 -2.72
N ASP A 29 3.06 -8.62 -3.60
CA ASP A 29 4.18 -7.74 -3.32
C ASP A 29 3.83 -6.32 -3.74
N LEU A 30 3.88 -5.39 -2.78
CA LEU A 30 3.70 -3.96 -3.00
C LEU A 30 4.94 -3.22 -2.52
N LYS A 31 5.48 -2.35 -3.36
CA LYS A 31 6.58 -1.44 -3.05
C LYS A 31 6.13 -0.02 -3.32
N ILE A 32 6.27 0.84 -2.34
CA ILE A 32 5.89 2.25 -2.42
C ILE A 32 7.14 3.10 -2.22
N ASP A 33 7.37 4.06 -3.09
CA ASP A 33 8.39 5.09 -2.86
C ASP A 33 7.90 6.05 -1.77
N ALA A 34 8.55 6.02 -0.61
CA ALA A 34 8.16 6.84 0.54
C ALA A 34 8.28 8.35 0.25
N SER A 35 9.18 8.74 -0.66
CA SER A 35 9.36 10.15 -1.04
C SER A 35 8.22 10.69 -1.90
N SER A 36 7.38 9.81 -2.46
CA SER A 36 6.25 10.17 -3.30
C SER A 36 5.01 10.61 -2.53
N ILE A 37 5.09 10.70 -1.19
CA ILE A 37 4.00 11.19 -0.33
C ILE A 37 3.59 12.61 -0.72
N THR A 38 2.29 12.83 -0.83
CA THR A 38 1.71 14.17 -1.00
C THR A 38 0.39 14.29 -0.23
N THR A 39 0.19 15.44 0.35
CA THR A 39 -1.05 15.85 1.03
C THR A 39 -1.59 17.13 0.42
N GLU A 40 -1.07 17.54 -0.75
CA GLU A 40 -1.38 18.81 -1.44
C GLU A 40 -0.97 20.06 -0.64
N ASP A 41 -0.06 19.90 0.31
CA ASP A 41 0.56 20.96 1.10
C ASP A 41 2.07 20.71 1.15
N GLU A 42 2.84 21.52 0.45
CA GLU A 42 4.28 21.33 0.26
C GLU A 42 5.05 21.32 1.59
N LYS A 43 4.70 22.20 2.53
CA LYS A 43 5.38 22.26 3.82
C LYS A 43 5.14 21.02 4.66
N ARG A 44 3.91 20.53 4.64
CA ARG A 44 3.54 19.28 5.32
C ARG A 44 4.20 18.07 4.66
N ASP A 45 4.23 18.02 3.33
CA ASP A 45 4.87 16.95 2.58
C ASP A 45 6.38 16.87 2.88
N GLU A 46 7.07 18.00 2.95
CA GLU A 46 8.49 18.04 3.35
C GLU A 46 8.70 17.57 4.80
N HIS A 47 7.82 17.95 5.73
CA HIS A 47 7.88 17.46 7.09
C HIS A 47 7.63 15.94 7.18
N LEU A 48 6.66 15.42 6.42
CA LEU A 48 6.38 13.98 6.35
C LEU A 48 7.57 13.17 5.81
N LYS A 49 8.35 13.73 4.88
CA LYS A 49 9.58 13.10 4.36
C LYS A 49 10.74 13.13 5.34
N GLY A 50 10.68 14.01 6.33
CA GLY A 50 11.72 14.22 7.33
C GLY A 50 11.86 13.10 8.36
N VAL A 51 12.85 13.26 9.25
CA VAL A 51 13.21 12.30 10.31
C VAL A 51 12.11 12.05 11.32
N ASP A 52 11.25 13.05 11.55
CA ASP A 52 10.11 12.98 12.47
C ASP A 52 9.04 11.99 12.00
N PHE A 53 8.97 11.73 10.67
CA PHE A 53 8.00 10.84 10.06
C PHE A 53 8.66 9.72 9.27
N PHE A 54 8.60 9.74 7.94
CA PHE A 54 9.05 8.62 7.11
C PHE A 54 10.57 8.49 6.99
N ASP A 55 11.35 9.55 7.25
CA ASP A 55 12.81 9.59 7.09
C ASP A 55 13.25 8.97 5.74
N VAL A 56 12.72 9.51 4.66
CA VAL A 56 12.84 8.92 3.32
C VAL A 56 14.28 8.84 2.81
N LYS A 57 15.21 9.58 3.43
CA LYS A 57 16.64 9.50 3.10
C LYS A 57 17.23 8.16 3.54
N LYS A 58 16.77 7.62 4.68
CA LYS A 58 17.18 6.30 5.20
C LYS A 58 16.24 5.19 4.73
N HIS A 59 14.95 5.46 4.72
CA HIS A 59 13.90 4.49 4.44
C HIS A 59 13.17 4.86 3.16
N LYS A 60 13.76 4.52 2.02
CA LYS A 60 13.27 4.91 0.69
C LYS A 60 11.95 4.25 0.33
N GLN A 61 11.66 3.07 0.90
CA GLN A 61 10.52 2.27 0.51
C GLN A 61 9.66 1.88 1.71
N ILE A 62 8.36 1.82 1.46
CA ILE A 62 7.38 1.13 2.27
C ILE A 62 7.01 -0.13 1.49
N THR A 63 6.97 -1.29 2.14
CA THR A 63 6.64 -2.55 1.47
C THR A 63 5.52 -3.28 2.18
N PHE A 64 4.70 -3.98 1.40
CA PHE A 64 3.69 -4.89 1.93
C PHE A 64 3.76 -6.21 1.18
N THR A 65 3.83 -7.32 1.92
CA THR A 65 3.87 -8.67 1.36
C THR A 65 2.80 -9.55 2.00
N ALA A 66 2.07 -10.31 1.20
CA ALA A 66 1.08 -11.27 1.67
C ALA A 66 1.10 -12.54 0.81
N CYS A 67 0.81 -13.70 1.43
CA CYS A 67 0.86 -14.99 0.76
C CYS A 67 -0.50 -15.62 0.48
N SER A 68 -1.59 -15.01 0.92
CA SER A 68 -2.94 -15.50 0.62
C SER A 68 -4.00 -14.46 0.97
N ILE A 69 -5.09 -14.46 0.22
CA ILE A 69 -6.32 -13.78 0.61
C ILE A 69 -7.12 -14.78 1.43
N GLY A 70 -7.45 -14.41 2.67
CA GLY A 70 -8.18 -15.25 3.60
C GLY A 70 -9.64 -15.52 3.21
N LYS A 71 -10.37 -16.18 4.08
CA LYS A 71 -11.79 -16.49 3.87
C LYS A 71 -12.63 -15.22 3.73
N MET A 72 -13.68 -15.31 2.95
CA MET A 72 -14.71 -14.28 2.87
C MET A 72 -15.38 -14.08 4.24
N VAL A 73 -15.33 -12.86 4.77
CA VAL A 73 -15.88 -12.49 6.10
C VAL A 73 -17.31 -11.99 5.97
N MET A 74 -17.60 -11.27 4.88
CA MET A 74 -18.91 -10.80 4.49
C MET A 74 -19.05 -10.94 2.99
N LYS A 75 -20.28 -10.87 2.47
CA LYS A 75 -20.54 -11.00 1.02
C LYS A 75 -19.69 -9.98 0.24
N GLY A 76 -18.69 -10.49 -0.50
CA GLY A 76 -17.79 -9.69 -1.33
C GLY A 76 -16.54 -9.14 -0.63
N THR A 77 -16.37 -9.33 0.69
CA THR A 77 -15.22 -8.85 1.44
C THR A 77 -14.38 -10.02 1.96
N HIS A 78 -13.07 -9.95 1.76
CA HIS A 78 -12.09 -10.94 2.21
C HIS A 78 -11.09 -10.31 3.17
N GLU A 79 -10.57 -11.09 4.11
CA GLU A 79 -9.45 -10.66 4.95
C GLU A 79 -8.13 -10.93 4.22
N LEU A 80 -7.26 -9.94 4.21
CA LEU A 80 -5.89 -10.05 3.73
C LEU A 80 -4.94 -9.77 4.89
N TRP A 81 -4.17 -10.77 5.28
CA TRP A 81 -3.12 -10.63 6.27
C TRP A 81 -1.77 -10.54 5.57
N GLY A 82 -0.97 -9.56 5.94
CA GLY A 82 0.34 -9.35 5.34
C GLY A 82 1.26 -8.54 6.23
N GLU A 83 2.53 -8.57 5.88
CA GLU A 83 3.60 -7.85 6.56
C GLU A 83 3.78 -6.48 5.93
N LEU A 84 3.52 -5.43 6.70
CA LEU A 84 3.79 -4.04 6.33
C LEU A 84 5.10 -3.60 6.96
N THR A 85 6.03 -3.15 6.13
CA THR A 85 7.32 -2.59 6.56
C THR A 85 7.36 -1.10 6.28
N MET A 86 7.55 -0.29 7.33
CA MET A 86 7.81 1.15 7.26
C MET A 86 8.95 1.51 8.22
N LYS A 87 9.80 2.46 7.88
CA LYS A 87 10.97 2.87 8.69
C LYS A 87 11.82 1.68 9.19
N GLY A 88 11.94 0.61 8.40
CA GLY A 88 12.68 -0.59 8.78
C GLY A 88 11.97 -1.49 9.82
N ILE A 89 10.75 -1.17 10.23
CA ILE A 89 9.96 -1.97 11.17
C ILE A 89 8.89 -2.72 10.40
N THR A 90 8.83 -4.04 10.59
CA THR A 90 7.84 -4.94 9.97
C THR A 90 6.81 -5.36 11.00
N LYS A 91 5.53 -5.24 10.64
CA LYS A 91 4.40 -5.69 11.45
C LYS A 91 3.38 -6.41 10.59
N LEU A 92 2.79 -7.46 11.15
CA LEU A 92 1.63 -8.11 10.57
C LEU A 92 0.40 -7.20 10.71
N ILE A 93 -0.28 -6.95 9.62
CA ILE A 93 -1.52 -6.16 9.59
C ILE A 93 -2.63 -6.93 8.87
N LYS A 94 -3.87 -6.52 9.14
CA LYS A 94 -5.06 -7.00 8.46
C LYS A 94 -5.62 -5.90 7.57
N LEU A 95 -5.95 -6.24 6.33
CA LEU A 95 -6.71 -5.41 5.41
C LEU A 95 -8.01 -6.13 5.03
N ASP A 96 -9.07 -5.37 4.85
CA ASP A 96 -10.31 -5.85 4.27
C ASP A 96 -10.27 -5.58 2.77
N VAL A 97 -10.45 -6.62 1.95
CA VAL A 97 -10.34 -6.57 0.49
C VAL A 97 -11.69 -6.82 -0.14
N GLU A 98 -12.17 -5.86 -0.91
CA GLU A 98 -13.37 -5.99 -1.73
C GLU A 98 -12.97 -6.26 -3.19
N PHE A 99 -13.60 -7.28 -3.80
CA PHE A 99 -13.46 -7.56 -5.22
C PHE A 99 -14.48 -6.76 -6.01
N GLY A 100 -14.01 -5.85 -6.85
CA GLY A 100 -14.85 -4.97 -7.68
C GLY A 100 -15.25 -5.56 -9.03
N GLY A 101 -14.92 -6.85 -9.27
CA GLY A 101 -15.25 -7.54 -10.52
C GLY A 101 -14.14 -7.47 -11.58
N ILE A 102 -14.43 -8.10 -12.70
CA ILE A 102 -13.57 -8.07 -13.90
C ILE A 102 -14.23 -7.16 -14.92
N VAL A 103 -13.45 -6.24 -15.49
CA VAL A 103 -13.87 -5.33 -16.54
C VAL A 103 -12.92 -5.45 -17.72
N ASN A 104 -13.46 -5.27 -18.94
CA ASN A 104 -12.63 -5.19 -20.14
C ASN A 104 -12.29 -3.73 -20.41
N ASP A 105 -11.02 -3.46 -20.69
CA ASP A 105 -10.61 -2.15 -21.19
C ASP A 105 -11.01 -1.97 -22.67
N PRO A 106 -10.91 -0.76 -23.24
CA PRO A 106 -11.25 -0.51 -24.65
C PRO A 106 -10.41 -1.31 -25.64
N LEU A 107 -9.28 -1.88 -25.22
CA LEU A 107 -8.40 -2.72 -26.03
C LEU A 107 -8.73 -4.22 -25.89
N GLY A 108 -9.74 -4.56 -25.06
CA GLY A 108 -10.16 -5.94 -24.83
C GLY A 108 -9.39 -6.71 -23.76
N ASN A 109 -8.49 -6.05 -22.99
CA ASN A 109 -7.77 -6.70 -21.90
C ASN A 109 -8.68 -6.81 -20.66
N GLU A 110 -8.70 -7.99 -20.04
CA GLU A 110 -9.37 -8.20 -18.77
C GLU A 110 -8.59 -7.55 -17.63
N LYS A 111 -9.30 -6.78 -16.82
CA LYS A 111 -8.77 -6.14 -15.61
C LYS A 111 -9.60 -6.51 -14.41
N ALA A 112 -8.94 -7.02 -13.38
CA ALA A 112 -9.55 -7.30 -12.08
C ALA A 112 -9.37 -6.10 -11.14
N ARG A 113 -10.46 -5.65 -10.52
CA ARG A 113 -10.46 -4.51 -9.59
C ARG A 113 -10.58 -4.98 -8.16
N PHE A 114 -9.78 -4.39 -7.30
CA PHE A 114 -9.81 -4.62 -5.86
C PHE A 114 -9.71 -3.31 -5.11
N LYS A 115 -10.36 -3.27 -3.96
CA LYS A 115 -10.19 -2.20 -2.98
C LYS A 115 -9.75 -2.82 -1.66
N ALA A 116 -8.60 -2.39 -1.16
CA ALA A 116 -8.10 -2.80 0.15
C ALA A 116 -8.20 -1.64 1.13
N THR A 117 -8.73 -1.90 2.32
CA THR A 117 -8.85 -0.90 3.39
C THR A 117 -8.42 -1.50 4.72
N GLY A 118 -7.86 -0.67 5.60
CA GLY A 118 -7.46 -1.09 6.93
C GLY A 118 -7.11 0.07 7.84
N LYS A 119 -6.93 -0.24 9.12
CA LYS A 119 -6.52 0.72 10.14
C LYS A 119 -5.25 0.23 10.81
N ILE A 120 -4.32 1.14 11.02
CA ILE A 120 -3.07 0.89 11.73
C ILE A 120 -2.81 1.97 12.77
N ASN A 121 -2.06 1.64 13.81
CA ASN A 121 -1.49 2.63 14.71
C ASN A 121 -0.07 2.98 14.23
N ARG A 122 0.14 4.23 13.80
CA ARG A 122 1.40 4.71 13.23
C ARG A 122 2.59 4.60 14.20
N SER A 123 2.35 4.68 15.51
CA SER A 123 3.40 4.60 16.53
C SER A 123 4.11 3.24 16.53
N HIS A 124 3.43 2.17 16.07
CA HIS A 124 4.03 0.84 15.94
C HIS A 124 5.19 0.77 14.94
N TRP A 125 5.31 1.75 14.04
CA TRP A 125 6.44 1.89 13.11
C TRP A 125 7.34 3.07 13.45
N GLY A 126 7.29 3.56 14.70
CA GLY A 126 8.13 4.67 15.13
C GLY A 126 7.75 6.03 14.53
N LEU A 127 6.54 6.17 14.01
CA LEU A 127 5.97 7.45 13.55
C LEU A 127 5.30 8.13 14.75
N THR A 128 6.09 8.63 15.70
CA THR A 128 5.62 9.07 17.02
C THR A 128 5.52 10.59 17.15
N TRP A 129 6.04 11.35 16.18
CA TRP A 129 5.97 12.80 16.23
C TRP A 129 4.54 13.30 16.44
N ASN A 130 4.39 14.24 17.35
CA ASN A 130 3.15 14.94 17.60
C ASN A 130 3.46 16.32 18.19
N ALA A 131 2.50 17.22 18.18
CA ALA A 131 2.58 18.50 18.85
C ALA A 131 1.43 18.62 19.85
N ASP A 132 1.74 19.14 21.02
CA ASP A 132 0.72 19.43 22.02
C ASP A 132 -0.12 20.65 21.63
N ILE A 133 -1.40 20.59 21.89
CA ILE A 133 -2.31 21.73 21.75
C ILE A 133 -2.48 22.35 23.13
N GLU A 134 -2.41 23.69 23.23
CA GLU A 134 -2.54 24.42 24.49
C GLU A 134 -3.81 24.08 25.31
N THR A 135 -4.86 23.60 24.62
CA THR A 135 -6.13 23.19 25.23
C THR A 135 -6.18 21.71 25.66
N GLY A 136 -5.05 20.98 25.55
CA GLY A 136 -4.95 19.55 25.79
C GLY A 136 -5.37 18.73 24.56
N GLY A 137 -4.58 17.68 24.27
CA GLY A 137 -4.76 16.79 23.13
C GLY A 137 -3.59 16.84 22.15
N PHE A 138 -3.73 16.14 21.02
CA PHE A 138 -2.68 15.97 20.02
C PHE A 138 -3.15 16.45 18.64
N VAL A 139 -2.22 16.99 17.85
CA VAL A 139 -2.48 17.47 16.48
C VAL A 139 -2.67 16.31 15.51
N VAL A 140 -1.97 15.20 15.70
CA VAL A 140 -1.96 14.06 14.78
C VAL A 140 -2.49 12.80 15.48
N SER A 141 -3.52 12.19 14.90
CA SER A 141 -4.07 10.92 15.37
C SER A 141 -3.03 9.80 15.29
N GLU A 142 -3.05 8.89 16.25
CA GLU A 142 -2.26 7.66 16.21
C GLU A 142 -2.84 6.65 15.21
N GLU A 143 -4.17 6.58 15.08
CA GLU A 143 -4.83 5.72 14.12
C GLU A 143 -4.80 6.35 12.72
N ILE A 144 -4.34 5.57 11.74
CA ILE A 144 -4.34 5.91 10.33
C ILE A 144 -5.21 4.90 9.57
N THR A 145 -6.08 5.41 8.70
CA THR A 145 -6.81 4.58 7.74
C THR A 145 -6.01 4.47 6.45
N ILE A 146 -5.78 3.24 6.02
CA ILE A 146 -5.15 2.91 4.73
C ILE A 146 -6.26 2.57 3.74
N SER A 147 -6.15 3.07 2.51
CA SER A 147 -7.00 2.69 1.38
C SER A 147 -6.14 2.55 0.13
N CYS A 148 -6.35 1.48 -0.61
CA CYS A 148 -5.66 1.20 -1.87
C CYS A 148 -6.67 0.68 -2.89
N ASP A 149 -6.81 1.36 -4.01
CA ASP A 149 -7.58 0.90 -5.17
C ASP A 149 -6.60 0.31 -6.17
N VAL A 150 -6.81 -0.96 -6.54
CA VAL A 150 -5.90 -1.74 -7.39
C VAL A 150 -6.64 -2.22 -8.62
N GLU A 151 -6.03 -2.02 -9.77
CA GLU A 151 -6.47 -2.57 -11.04
C GLU A 151 -5.35 -3.47 -11.59
N LEU A 152 -5.63 -4.77 -11.73
CA LEU A 152 -4.69 -5.77 -12.19
C LEU A 152 -4.98 -6.15 -13.62
N THR A 153 -3.98 -6.07 -14.47
CA THR A 153 -4.03 -6.60 -15.84
C THR A 153 -3.36 -7.98 -15.85
N ASN A 154 -4.00 -8.96 -16.47
CA ASN A 154 -3.42 -10.29 -16.63
C ASN A 154 -2.22 -10.21 -17.60
N ILE A 155 -1.04 -10.59 -17.09
CA ILE A 155 0.19 -10.64 -17.88
C ILE A 155 0.50 -12.12 -18.19
N SER A 156 0.66 -12.47 -19.46
CA SER A 156 1.04 -13.82 -19.85
C SER A 156 2.43 -14.20 -19.33
N GLN A 157 2.66 -15.49 -19.07
CA GLN A 157 3.99 -15.99 -18.63
C GLN A 157 5.13 -15.59 -19.58
N LYS A 158 4.84 -15.34 -20.84
CA LYS A 158 5.83 -14.91 -21.84
C LYS A 158 6.27 -13.46 -21.58
N GLU A 159 5.35 -12.58 -21.22
CA GLU A 159 5.61 -11.18 -20.88
C GLU A 159 6.34 -11.04 -19.54
N LEU A 160 6.01 -11.90 -18.57
CA LEU A 160 6.73 -11.98 -17.29
C LEU A 160 8.21 -12.32 -17.51
N LYS A 161 8.53 -13.31 -18.38
CA LYS A 161 9.92 -13.66 -18.71
C LYS A 161 10.67 -12.54 -19.42
N MET A 162 10.00 -11.72 -20.24
CA MET A 162 10.60 -10.56 -20.91
C MET A 162 10.85 -9.41 -19.92
N SER A 163 9.96 -9.18 -18.97
CA SER A 163 10.12 -8.20 -17.90
C SER A 163 11.33 -8.54 -17.00
N TYR A 164 11.50 -9.80 -16.60
CA TYR A 164 12.67 -10.26 -15.85
C TYR A 164 14.00 -10.08 -16.62
N ARG A 165 14.02 -10.31 -17.93
CA ARG A 165 15.21 -10.08 -18.74
C ARG A 165 15.58 -8.61 -18.87
N LYS A 166 14.60 -7.70 -18.91
CA LYS A 166 14.86 -6.25 -18.95
C LYS A 166 15.43 -5.71 -17.63
N SER A 167 15.00 -6.24 -16.49
CA SER A 167 15.55 -5.84 -15.18
C SER A 167 17.00 -6.32 -14.97
N LEU A 168 17.38 -7.46 -15.55
CA LEU A 168 18.76 -7.99 -15.47
C LEU A 168 19.76 -7.28 -16.43
N VAL A 169 19.29 -6.56 -17.42
CA VAL A 169 20.13 -5.83 -18.40
C VAL A 169 20.37 -4.37 -17.99
N SER A 170 19.63 -3.83 -17.02
CA SER A 170 19.82 -2.45 -16.53
C SER A 170 20.88 -2.31 -15.42
N GLU A 171 21.52 -3.41 -15.00
CA GLU A 171 22.64 -3.42 -14.03
C GLU A 171 24.00 -3.63 -14.73
N LYS A 172 24.32 -2.84 -15.76
CA LYS A 172 25.67 -2.75 -16.31
C LYS A 172 26.08 -1.30 -16.49
#